data_f7ca4c26270729be23a48bdd1cb6428a
#
_entry.id   f7ca4c26270729be23a48bdd1cb6428a
#
_cell.length_a   1.000
_cell.length_b   1.000
_cell.length_c   1.000
_cell.angle_alpha   90.00
_cell.angle_beta   90.00
_cell.angle_gamma   90.00
#
_symmetry.space_group_name_H-M   'P 1'
#
loop_
_entity.id
_entity.type
_entity.pdbx_description
1 polymer ?
#
loop_
_entity_poly.entity_id
_entity_poly.type
_entity_poly.pdbx_seq_one_letter_code
_entity_poly.pdbx_strand_id
1 'polypeptide(L)'
;MTRSEWKAAARARLGGGIFKDQWLMGVVFCLVVSAIVGAAGSILPGVGALVVTGPMLYAQKYAFLAQAREGRDIDLNDLFRGFRDDFGGTLLISLLSGLFIFLWSLLLFIPGIVKAYAYSMVYYVKADHPEYGWRECLDESQRLMTGHKWEKFVLDLSFIGWGIVGSLCLGVG
;
A
#
# COMPACT_ATOMS: atom_id res chain seq x y z
N MET A 1 16.23 -15.40 1.92
CA MET A 1 16.48 -14.45 0.80
C MET A 1 17.12 -13.19 1.32
N THR A 2 18.20 -12.74 0.73
CA THR A 2 18.87 -11.48 1.09
C THR A 2 18.12 -10.28 0.50
N ARG A 3 18.35 -9.07 1.03
CA ARG A 3 17.70 -7.83 0.51
C ARG A 3 18.04 -7.57 -0.95
N SER A 4 19.26 -7.93 -1.38
CA SER A 4 19.69 -7.82 -2.78
C SER A 4 18.89 -8.74 -3.70
N GLU A 5 18.57 -9.94 -3.25
CA GLU A 5 17.76 -10.91 -3.99
C GLU A 5 16.30 -10.42 -4.15
N TRP A 6 15.71 -9.84 -3.10
CA TRP A 6 14.38 -9.23 -3.19
C TRP A 6 14.32 -8.09 -4.20
N LYS A 7 15.31 -7.19 -4.17
CA LYS A 7 15.40 -6.09 -5.14
C LYS A 7 15.67 -6.59 -6.56
N ALA A 8 16.49 -7.63 -6.71
CA ALA A 8 16.74 -8.25 -8.01
C ALA A 8 15.49 -8.95 -8.56
N ALA A 9 14.76 -9.69 -7.72
CA ALA A 9 13.52 -10.34 -8.11
C ALA A 9 12.45 -9.32 -8.53
N ALA A 10 12.32 -8.21 -7.78
CA ALA A 10 11.41 -7.12 -8.13
C ALA A 10 11.77 -6.48 -9.49
N ARG A 11 13.06 -6.20 -9.72
CA ARG A 11 13.53 -5.65 -11.01
C ARG A 11 13.31 -6.62 -12.18
N ALA A 12 13.52 -7.91 -11.96
CA ALA A 12 13.29 -8.93 -12.98
C ALA A 12 11.79 -9.02 -13.37
N ARG A 13 10.88 -8.81 -12.41
CA ARG A 13 9.43 -8.80 -12.65
C ARG A 13 8.95 -7.52 -13.34
N LEU A 14 9.58 -6.39 -13.07
CA LEU A 14 9.27 -5.11 -13.72
C LEU A 14 9.86 -4.99 -15.14
N GLY A 15 10.58 -6.02 -15.62
CA GLY A 15 11.18 -6.07 -16.96
C GLY A 15 12.35 -5.07 -17.10
N GLY A 16 13.55 -5.56 -17.27
CA GLY A 16 14.87 -4.91 -17.22
C GLY A 16 15.15 -3.59 -17.98
N GLY A 17 14.19 -2.70 -18.14
CA GLY A 17 14.36 -1.37 -18.73
C GLY A 17 13.50 -0.32 -18.02
N ILE A 18 14.10 0.84 -17.77
CA ILE A 18 13.46 1.99 -17.08
C ILE A 18 12.26 2.57 -17.85
N PHE A 19 12.11 2.22 -19.13
CA PHE A 19 11.09 2.76 -20.05
C PHE A 19 10.18 1.69 -20.68
N LYS A 20 10.07 0.49 -20.09
CA LYS A 20 9.05 -0.46 -20.53
C LYS A 20 7.68 -0.04 -19.98
N ASP A 21 6.65 -0.19 -20.80
CA ASP A 21 5.28 0.28 -20.57
C ASP A 21 4.71 -0.07 -19.19
N GLN A 22 5.09 -1.19 -18.60
CA GLN A 22 4.61 -1.65 -17.28
C GLN A 22 5.09 -0.77 -16.11
N TRP A 23 6.33 -0.26 -16.13
CA TRP A 23 6.82 0.64 -15.10
C TRP A 23 6.12 1.99 -15.19
N LEU A 24 5.94 2.51 -16.41
CA LEU A 24 5.25 3.76 -16.66
C LEU A 24 3.78 3.67 -16.20
N MET A 25 3.10 2.56 -16.53
CA MET A 25 1.73 2.32 -16.09
C MET A 25 1.62 2.26 -14.56
N GLY A 26 2.57 1.65 -13.87
CA GLY A 26 2.62 1.65 -12.40
C GLY A 26 2.76 3.06 -11.82
N VAL A 27 3.61 3.90 -12.40
CA VAL A 27 3.77 5.31 -11.99
C VAL A 27 2.50 6.10 -12.26
N VAL A 28 1.92 6.00 -13.46
CA VAL A 28 0.66 6.67 -13.83
C VAL A 28 -0.46 6.23 -12.87
N PHE A 29 -0.56 4.94 -12.57
CA PHE A 29 -1.54 4.41 -11.63
C PHE A 29 -1.40 5.04 -10.23
N CYS A 30 -0.18 5.12 -9.70
CA CYS A 30 0.09 5.77 -8.42
C CYS A 30 -0.26 7.27 -8.42
N LEU A 31 0.06 7.97 -9.52
CA LEU A 31 -0.27 9.40 -9.68
C LEU A 31 -1.79 9.63 -9.72
N VAL A 32 -2.52 8.79 -10.46
CA VAL A 32 -3.98 8.87 -10.53
C VAL A 32 -4.61 8.61 -9.16
N VAL A 33 -4.16 7.57 -8.44
CA VAL A 33 -4.63 7.29 -7.07
C VAL A 33 -4.37 8.49 -6.15
N SER A 34 -3.16 9.06 -6.20
CA SER A 34 -2.80 10.22 -5.37
C SER A 34 -3.64 11.46 -5.71
N ALA A 35 -3.92 11.70 -6.99
CA ALA A 35 -4.75 12.79 -7.44
C ALA A 35 -6.21 12.63 -6.98
N ILE A 36 -6.77 11.42 -7.07
CA ILE A 36 -8.15 11.14 -6.62
C ILE A 36 -8.27 11.33 -5.10
N VAL A 37 -7.35 10.77 -4.32
CA VAL A 37 -7.34 10.92 -2.85
C VAL A 37 -7.14 12.38 -2.45
N GLY A 38 -6.25 13.10 -3.13
CA GLY A 38 -6.03 14.53 -2.90
C GLY A 38 -7.26 15.38 -3.22
N ALA A 39 -7.90 15.14 -4.36
CA ALA A 39 -9.14 15.82 -4.75
C ALA A 39 -10.29 15.54 -3.75
N ALA A 40 -10.46 14.28 -3.34
CA ALA A 40 -11.47 13.91 -2.36
C ALA A 40 -11.23 14.60 -1.00
N GLY A 41 -9.98 14.72 -0.58
CA GLY A 41 -9.58 15.45 0.63
C GLY A 41 -9.82 16.96 0.54
N SER A 42 -9.75 17.54 -0.66
CA SER A 42 -10.01 18.97 -0.88
C SER A 42 -11.50 19.31 -0.86
N ILE A 43 -12.35 18.41 -1.40
CA ILE A 43 -13.81 18.64 -1.48
C ILE A 43 -14.47 18.47 -0.12
N LEU A 44 -14.07 17.43 0.64
CA LEU A 44 -14.59 17.15 2.00
C LEU A 44 -13.40 16.93 2.94
N PRO A 45 -12.88 17.99 3.57
CA PRO A 45 -11.70 17.90 4.42
C PRO A 45 -11.88 16.86 5.55
N GLY A 46 -10.98 15.90 5.59
CA GLY A 46 -10.98 14.81 6.58
C GLY A 46 -11.85 13.61 6.18
N VAL A 47 -13.12 13.78 5.93
CA VAL A 47 -14.06 12.67 5.66
C VAL A 47 -13.89 12.11 4.25
N GLY A 48 -13.75 12.97 3.24
CA GLY A 48 -13.60 12.55 1.85
C GLY A 48 -12.34 11.71 1.64
N ALA A 49 -11.24 12.15 2.21
CA ALA A 49 -9.99 11.37 2.16
C ALA A 49 -10.15 10.01 2.85
N LEU A 50 -10.75 9.97 4.04
CA LEU A 50 -10.97 8.71 4.79
C LEU A 50 -11.80 7.69 4.00
N VAL A 51 -12.88 8.12 3.37
CA VAL A 51 -13.79 7.25 2.61
C VAL A 51 -13.11 6.69 1.36
N VAL A 52 -12.31 7.50 0.68
CA VAL A 52 -11.70 7.12 -0.60
C VAL A 52 -10.38 6.36 -0.40
N THR A 53 -9.62 6.65 0.66
CA THR A 53 -8.30 6.07 0.88
C THR A 53 -8.34 4.55 1.01
N GLY A 54 -9.29 3.99 1.76
CA GLY A 54 -9.40 2.53 1.96
C GLY A 54 -9.56 1.76 0.66
N PRO A 55 -10.63 2.00 -0.11
CA PRO A 55 -10.85 1.36 -1.39
C PRO A 55 -9.72 1.58 -2.41
N MET A 56 -9.12 2.78 -2.44
CA MET A 56 -8.01 3.10 -3.35
C MET A 56 -6.72 2.35 -2.97
N LEU A 57 -6.40 2.25 -1.68
CA LEU A 57 -5.26 1.46 -1.22
C LEU A 57 -5.45 -0.04 -1.53
N TYR A 58 -6.66 -0.56 -1.35
CA TYR A 58 -6.98 -1.94 -1.73
C TYR A 58 -6.76 -2.15 -3.23
N ALA A 59 -7.34 -1.29 -4.07
CA ALA A 59 -7.21 -1.36 -5.52
C ALA A 59 -5.74 -1.32 -5.96
N GLN A 60 -4.95 -0.43 -5.38
CA GLN A 60 -3.52 -0.31 -5.65
C GLN A 60 -2.77 -1.60 -5.28
N LYS A 61 -2.99 -2.13 -4.08
CA LYS A 61 -2.32 -3.37 -3.63
C LYS A 61 -2.73 -4.57 -4.48
N TYR A 62 -4.00 -4.66 -4.84
CA TYR A 62 -4.51 -5.70 -5.71
C TYR A 62 -3.85 -5.68 -7.10
N ALA A 63 -3.79 -4.49 -7.75
CA ALA A 63 -3.19 -4.35 -9.07
C ALA A 63 -1.70 -4.77 -9.08
N PHE A 64 -0.92 -4.31 -8.11
CA PHE A 64 0.48 -4.72 -7.99
C PHE A 64 0.65 -6.19 -7.63
N LEU A 65 -0.24 -6.76 -6.84
CA LEU A 65 -0.22 -8.18 -6.50
C LEU A 65 -0.52 -9.05 -7.72
N ALA A 66 -1.53 -8.69 -8.51
CA ALA A 66 -1.88 -9.36 -9.75
C ALA A 66 -0.73 -9.30 -10.77
N GLN A 67 -0.09 -8.14 -10.92
CA GLN A 67 1.10 -8.01 -11.76
C GLN A 67 2.26 -8.90 -11.27
N ALA A 68 2.49 -8.94 -9.96
CA ALA A 68 3.60 -9.72 -9.40
C ALA A 68 3.38 -11.23 -9.49
N ARG A 69 2.14 -11.72 -9.38
CA ARG A 69 1.81 -13.15 -9.39
C ARG A 69 1.52 -13.68 -10.78
N GLU A 70 0.71 -12.97 -11.53
CA GLU A 70 0.14 -13.42 -12.81
C GLU A 70 0.88 -12.81 -14.01
N GLY A 71 1.74 -11.81 -13.80
CA GLY A 71 2.38 -11.06 -14.87
C GLY A 71 1.39 -10.21 -15.68
N ARG A 72 0.18 -9.98 -15.15
CA ARG A 72 -0.87 -9.21 -15.79
C ARG A 72 -0.51 -7.72 -15.79
N ASP A 73 -0.79 -7.05 -16.89
CA ASP A 73 -0.60 -5.62 -16.97
C ASP A 73 -1.54 -4.87 -16.02
N ILE A 74 -1.06 -3.76 -15.44
CA ILE A 74 -1.87 -2.91 -14.58
C ILE A 74 -2.93 -2.21 -15.42
N ASP A 75 -4.21 -2.42 -15.10
CA ASP A 75 -5.34 -1.78 -15.76
C ASP A 75 -5.90 -0.67 -14.87
N LEU A 76 -6.23 0.47 -15.47
CA LEU A 76 -6.91 1.58 -14.80
C LEU A 76 -8.31 1.18 -14.27
N ASN A 77 -8.94 0.16 -14.86
CA ASN A 77 -10.19 -0.40 -14.35
C ASN A 77 -10.04 -1.00 -12.95
N ASP A 78 -8.85 -1.47 -12.59
CA ASP A 78 -8.56 -2.00 -11.25
C ASP A 78 -8.67 -0.93 -10.15
N LEU A 79 -8.57 0.38 -10.50
CA LEU A 79 -8.76 1.49 -9.56
C LEU A 79 -10.12 1.45 -8.85
N PHE A 80 -11.15 1.04 -9.57
CA PHE A 80 -12.51 1.01 -9.03
C PHE A 80 -12.86 -0.30 -8.34
N ARG A 81 -11.94 -1.24 -8.30
CA ARG A 81 -12.18 -2.57 -7.74
C ARG A 81 -12.52 -2.52 -6.25
N GLY A 82 -11.83 -1.69 -5.47
CA GLY A 82 -12.11 -1.50 -4.06
C GLY A 82 -13.51 -0.93 -3.76
N PHE A 83 -14.12 -0.25 -4.76
CA PHE A 83 -15.48 0.26 -4.65
C PHE A 83 -16.53 -0.76 -5.10
N ARG A 84 -16.16 -1.70 -5.96
CA ARG A 84 -17.09 -2.68 -6.58
C ARG A 84 -17.14 -4.00 -5.83
N ASP A 85 -16.00 -4.50 -5.37
CA ASP A 85 -15.89 -5.83 -4.78
C ASP A 85 -16.37 -5.84 -3.32
N ASP A 86 -15.86 -4.94 -2.48
CA ASP A 86 -16.24 -4.84 -1.07
C ASP A 86 -15.89 -3.44 -0.50
N PHE A 87 -16.72 -2.47 -0.83
CA PHE A 87 -16.54 -1.10 -0.34
C PHE A 87 -16.59 -1.02 1.20
N GLY A 88 -17.58 -1.71 1.81
CA GLY A 88 -17.78 -1.67 3.25
C GLY A 88 -16.60 -2.30 4.02
N GLY A 89 -16.12 -3.46 3.56
CA GLY A 89 -14.99 -4.13 4.19
C GLY A 89 -13.69 -3.33 4.07
N THR A 90 -13.38 -2.80 2.90
CA THR A 90 -12.17 -1.98 2.69
C THR A 90 -12.21 -0.67 3.47
N LEU A 91 -13.37 -0.03 3.59
CA LEU A 91 -13.58 1.16 4.42
C LEU A 91 -13.37 0.85 5.91
N LEU A 92 -13.99 -0.22 6.42
CA LEU A 92 -13.84 -0.64 7.81
C LEU A 92 -12.39 -1.00 8.13
N ILE A 93 -11.70 -1.71 7.25
CA ILE A 93 -10.28 -2.04 7.41
C ILE A 93 -9.45 -0.76 7.52
N SER A 94 -9.68 0.22 6.64
CA SER A 94 -8.97 1.50 6.64
C SER A 94 -9.21 2.27 7.94
N LEU A 95 -10.47 2.41 8.33
CA LEU A 95 -10.87 3.17 9.52
C LEU A 95 -10.32 2.53 10.80
N LEU A 96 -10.51 1.22 10.96
CA LEU A 96 -10.13 0.52 12.19
C LEU A 96 -8.60 0.36 12.31
N SER A 97 -7.90 0.03 11.21
CA SER A 97 -6.44 -0.01 11.24
C SER A 97 -5.85 1.37 11.55
N GLY A 98 -6.38 2.43 10.95
CA GLY A 98 -6.00 3.81 11.25
C GLY A 98 -6.27 4.20 12.69
N LEU A 99 -7.45 3.88 13.21
CA LEU A 99 -7.83 4.13 14.60
C LEU A 99 -6.91 3.40 15.59
N PHE A 100 -6.62 2.12 15.33
CA PHE A 100 -5.72 1.35 16.20
C PHE A 100 -4.29 1.92 16.17
N ILE A 101 -3.78 2.25 14.99
CA ILE A 101 -2.45 2.88 14.88
C ILE A 101 -2.43 4.21 15.62
N PHE A 102 -3.46 5.06 15.44
CA PHE A 102 -3.58 6.35 16.11
C PHE A 102 -3.62 6.19 17.64
N LEU A 103 -4.43 5.26 18.15
CA LEU A 103 -4.57 5.02 19.59
C LEU A 103 -3.23 4.56 20.22
N TRP A 104 -2.53 3.65 19.53
CA TRP A 104 -1.21 3.21 19.97
C TRP A 104 -0.14 4.30 19.84
N SER A 105 -0.25 5.18 18.85
CA SER A 105 0.65 6.32 18.68
C SER A 105 0.43 7.39 19.75
N LEU A 106 -0.81 7.55 20.22
CA LEU A 106 -1.15 8.46 21.30
C LEU A 106 -0.59 7.97 22.64
N LEU A 107 -0.60 6.64 22.85
CA LEU A 107 -0.09 6.06 24.10
C LEU A 107 1.43 6.14 24.17
N LEU A 108 2.12 5.76 23.09
CA LEU A 108 3.58 5.86 22.93
C LEU A 108 3.91 5.80 21.44
N PHE A 109 4.76 6.68 20.97
CA PHE A 109 5.14 6.80 19.55
C PHE A 109 5.70 5.49 18.97
N ILE A 110 6.57 4.79 19.72
CA ILE A 110 7.20 3.55 19.28
C ILE A 110 6.19 2.40 19.05
N PRO A 111 5.27 2.08 19.99
CA PRO A 111 4.24 1.07 19.72
C PRO A 111 3.33 1.39 18.53
N GLY A 112 3.06 2.68 18.27
CA GLY A 112 2.31 3.11 17.08
C GLY A 112 3.00 2.68 15.79
N ILE A 113 4.30 2.91 15.67
CA ILE A 113 5.11 2.46 14.53
C ILE A 113 5.06 0.92 14.40
N VAL A 114 5.25 0.20 15.49
CA VAL A 114 5.21 -1.27 15.49
C VAL A 114 3.85 -1.81 15.02
N LYS A 115 2.75 -1.15 15.40
CA LYS A 115 1.40 -1.50 14.95
C LYS A 115 1.16 -1.12 13.49
N ALA A 116 1.69 0.01 13.01
CA ALA A 116 1.62 0.36 11.60
C ALA A 116 2.28 -0.72 10.71
N TYR A 117 3.45 -1.23 11.11
CA TYR A 117 4.09 -2.36 10.43
C TYR A 117 3.29 -3.66 10.56
N ALA A 118 2.66 -3.93 11.70
CA ALA A 118 1.83 -5.11 11.88
C ALA A 118 0.62 -5.14 10.93
N TYR A 119 0.05 -3.97 10.62
CA TYR A 119 -1.11 -3.86 9.73
C TYR A 119 -0.74 -3.56 8.27
N SER A 120 0.55 -3.52 7.93
CA SER A 120 1.00 -3.18 6.59
C SER A 120 0.56 -4.16 5.49
N MET A 121 0.23 -5.40 5.86
CA MET A 121 -0.19 -6.46 4.93
C MET A 121 -1.71 -6.62 4.82
N VAL A 122 -2.50 -5.84 5.58
CA VAL A 122 -3.95 -6.04 5.69
C VAL A 122 -4.68 -6.01 4.34
N TYR A 123 -4.29 -5.11 3.44
CA TYR A 123 -4.90 -5.02 2.11
C TYR A 123 -4.49 -6.16 1.17
N TYR A 124 -3.29 -6.71 1.37
CA TYR A 124 -2.87 -7.92 0.63
C TYR A 124 -3.66 -9.13 1.10
N VAL A 125 -3.87 -9.27 2.41
CA VAL A 125 -4.72 -10.33 2.98
C VAL A 125 -6.15 -10.22 2.45
N LYS A 126 -6.73 -9.01 2.41
CA LYS A 126 -8.07 -8.80 1.86
C LYS A 126 -8.15 -9.12 0.37
N ALA A 127 -7.08 -8.87 -0.39
CA ALA A 127 -7.00 -9.22 -1.81
C ALA A 127 -6.92 -10.74 -2.04
N ASP A 128 -6.23 -11.46 -1.15
CA ASP A 128 -6.11 -12.91 -1.21
C ASP A 128 -7.36 -13.63 -0.71
N HIS A 129 -8.02 -13.06 0.28
CA HIS A 129 -9.19 -13.59 0.96
C HIS A 129 -10.32 -12.56 1.01
N PRO A 130 -11.04 -12.37 -0.11
CA PRO A 130 -12.15 -11.42 -0.18
C PRO A 130 -13.28 -11.72 0.82
N GLU A 131 -13.40 -12.99 1.24
CA GLU A 131 -14.37 -13.48 2.21
C GLU A 131 -14.08 -13.05 3.65
N TYR A 132 -12.81 -12.68 3.97
CA TYR A 132 -12.44 -12.33 5.34
C TYR A 132 -13.06 -11.00 5.78
N GLY A 133 -13.58 -11.01 7.01
CA GLY A 133 -14.01 -9.79 7.69
C GLY A 133 -12.80 -8.92 8.09
N TRP A 134 -13.08 -7.67 8.48
CA TRP A 134 -12.03 -6.74 8.88
C TRP A 134 -11.14 -7.26 10.02
N ARG A 135 -11.73 -7.98 10.98
CA ARG A 135 -11.02 -8.54 12.13
C ARG A 135 -10.05 -9.62 11.71
N GLU A 136 -10.49 -10.54 10.88
CA GLU A 136 -9.68 -11.63 10.33
C GLU A 136 -8.51 -11.08 9.49
N CYS A 137 -8.76 -10.05 8.68
CA CYS A 137 -7.70 -9.39 7.91
C CYS A 137 -6.63 -8.73 8.82
N LEU A 138 -7.04 -8.10 9.92
CA LEU A 138 -6.10 -7.48 10.87
C LEU A 138 -5.29 -8.53 11.62
N ASP A 139 -5.92 -9.60 12.08
CA ASP A 139 -5.26 -10.69 12.82
C ASP A 139 -4.27 -11.43 11.92
N GLU A 140 -4.67 -11.76 10.70
CA GLU A 140 -3.82 -12.43 9.73
C GLU A 140 -2.64 -11.54 9.30
N SER A 141 -2.87 -10.25 9.09
CA SER A 141 -1.78 -9.29 8.83
C SER A 141 -0.77 -9.25 9.97
N GLN A 142 -1.23 -9.23 11.23
CA GLN A 142 -0.34 -9.28 12.39
C GLN A 142 0.45 -10.59 12.45
N ARG A 143 -0.20 -11.72 12.15
CA ARG A 143 0.43 -13.04 12.11
C ARG A 143 1.54 -13.10 11.08
N LEU A 144 1.27 -12.66 9.85
CA LEU A 144 2.24 -12.62 8.75
C LEU A 144 3.44 -11.72 9.06
N MET A 145 3.20 -10.61 9.75
CA MET A 145 4.27 -9.65 10.10
C MET A 145 5.02 -10.01 11.38
N THR A 146 4.62 -11.07 12.08
CA THR A 146 5.35 -11.54 13.27
C THR A 146 6.72 -12.09 12.87
N GLY A 147 7.78 -11.52 13.44
CA GLY A 147 9.18 -11.83 13.09
C GLY A 147 9.75 -11.01 11.92
N HIS A 148 8.92 -10.44 11.03
CA HIS A 148 9.36 -9.76 9.80
C HIS A 148 9.25 -8.23 9.85
N LYS A 149 8.73 -7.65 10.95
CA LYS A 149 8.54 -6.19 11.09
C LYS A 149 9.85 -5.41 10.94
N TRP A 150 10.93 -5.93 11.53
CA TRP A 150 12.25 -5.31 11.45
C TRP A 150 12.83 -5.34 10.04
N GLU A 151 12.71 -6.46 9.35
CA GLU A 151 13.19 -6.60 7.97
C GLU A 151 12.48 -5.60 7.04
N LYS A 152 11.14 -5.48 7.19
CA LYS A 152 10.35 -4.51 6.44
C LYS A 152 10.74 -3.08 6.79
N PHE A 153 10.91 -2.75 8.07
CA PHE A 153 11.36 -1.42 8.50
C PHE A 153 12.69 -1.03 7.84
N VAL A 154 13.67 -1.92 7.89
CA VAL A 154 14.98 -1.64 7.27
C VAL A 154 14.90 -1.58 5.75
N LEU A 155 14.00 -2.35 5.12
CA LEU A 155 13.73 -2.23 3.69
C LEU A 155 13.18 -0.84 3.36
N ASP A 156 12.15 -0.39 4.06
CA ASP A 156 11.54 0.93 3.86
C ASP A 156 12.56 2.05 4.10
N LEU A 157 13.38 1.95 5.16
CA LEU A 157 14.45 2.90 5.44
C LEU A 157 15.47 2.98 4.28
N SER A 158 15.75 1.86 3.62
CA SER A 158 16.65 1.85 2.46
C SER A 158 16.06 2.57 1.24
N PHE A 159 14.72 2.65 1.13
CA PHE A 159 14.05 3.40 0.07
C PHE A 159 13.93 4.89 0.37
N ILE A 160 13.86 5.28 1.65
CA ILE A 160 13.82 6.69 2.06
C ILE A 160 15.08 7.43 1.55
N GLY A 161 16.26 6.81 1.65
CA GLY A 161 17.49 7.38 1.12
C GLY A 161 17.40 7.69 -0.38
N TRP A 162 16.84 6.76 -1.16
CA TRP A 162 16.61 6.96 -2.59
C TRP A 162 15.53 8.01 -2.89
N GLY A 163 14.50 8.10 -2.05
CA GLY A 163 13.47 9.14 -2.15
C GLY A 163 14.04 10.55 -1.96
N ILE A 164 14.92 10.73 -0.96
CA ILE A 164 15.62 11.99 -0.72
C ILE A 164 16.51 12.38 -1.90
N VAL A 165 17.32 11.43 -2.39
CA VAL A 165 18.17 11.66 -3.57
C VAL A 165 17.33 12.01 -4.80
N GLY A 166 16.22 11.31 -5.01
CA GLY A 166 15.30 11.57 -6.14
C GLY A 166 14.68 12.97 -6.07
N SER A 167 14.24 13.40 -4.89
CA SER A 167 13.67 14.74 -4.72
C SER A 167 14.71 15.85 -4.91
N LEU A 168 15.94 15.65 -4.47
CA LEU A 168 17.04 16.59 -4.68
C LEU A 168 17.47 16.66 -6.16
N CYS A 169 17.50 15.52 -6.88
CA CYS A 169 17.91 15.50 -8.29
C CYS A 169 16.85 16.08 -9.22
N LEU A 170 15.55 15.94 -8.90
CA LEU A 170 14.46 16.50 -9.70
C LEU A 170 14.21 17.99 -9.45
N GLY A 171 14.92 18.61 -8.50
CA GLY A 171 14.83 20.06 -8.25
C GLY A 171 13.44 20.55 -7.86
N VAL A 172 12.55 19.65 -7.50
CA VAL A 172 11.20 19.95 -7.06
C VAL A 172 11.23 20.02 -5.54
N GLY A 173 11.56 21.20 -5.06
CA GLY A 173 11.37 21.60 -3.67
C GLY A 173 9.93 22.05 -3.45
#